data_07bcaa3e6b986751dce686d6329372ca
#
_entry.id   07bcaa3e6b986751dce686d6329372ca
#
_cell.length_a   1.000
_cell.length_b   1.000
_cell.length_c   1.000
_cell.angle_alpha   90.00
_cell.angle_beta   90.00
_cell.angle_gamma   90.00
#
_symmetry.space_group_name_H-M   'P 1'
#
loop_
_entity.id
_entity.type
_entity.pdbx_description
1 polymer ?
#
loop_
_entity_poly.entity_id
_entity_poly.type
_entity_poly.pdbx_seq_one_letter_code
_entity_poly.pdbx_strand_id
1 'polypeptide(L)'
;MNHLLRQIVAYQWFCPDEFVSPSHNRLVFELSVLSATSFAMLGLHQPFFPIWLATRGLSAEQIGLILSVPIFLRAFVGPWITGLADRYIAPRHLLAVVGGLAGCGWLVMPFSPDFPVLLLVVTLTVTMMLAPIPLGDVITLDALRDNPVLAYGRLRVWGSIAFMLVTLLAGLMVSWLDVAIVPVVMAVFSFGTTAVALWMRTGMFIPARHLKPADADAPDQATPKVPVRLYLLLLGTGLVGSSNAVLNGFGPVLWVQQGIQSWQIGVLSACSVIVEIVVFWRLGGSRDVQKAYTYLMIGGSAAVVRWVLMGLAPDVVGIGILQTLHALSFALFHLGALGMVAALAPVVRRAHVQGLFSAANALMFALVTVLAGPLVQAWGIKAYFGMIPFAVAGLLLIMLAHHKR
;
A
#
# COMPACT_ATOMS: atom_id res chain seq x y z
N MET A 1 2.37 18.88 -29.75
CA MET A 1 2.02 18.04 -28.61
C MET A 1 3.17 17.14 -28.14
N ASN A 2 3.92 16.48 -29.04
CA ASN A 2 5.07 15.64 -28.66
C ASN A 2 6.30 16.40 -28.11
N HIS A 3 6.48 17.68 -28.41
CA HIS A 3 7.64 18.47 -27.94
C HIS A 3 7.43 19.05 -26.55
N LEU A 4 6.21 19.43 -26.19
CA LEU A 4 5.85 19.95 -24.86
C LEU A 4 5.83 18.84 -23.79
N LEU A 5 5.34 17.63 -24.13
CA LEU A 5 5.43 16.47 -23.24
C LEU A 5 6.88 16.03 -23.01
N ARG A 6 7.77 16.22 -23.98
CA ARG A 6 9.20 15.97 -23.82
C ARG A 6 9.90 16.99 -22.93
N GLN A 7 9.40 18.22 -22.84
CA GLN A 7 9.95 19.26 -21.95
C GLN A 7 9.38 19.19 -20.52
N ILE A 8 8.13 18.73 -20.34
CA ILE A 8 7.47 18.64 -19.02
C ILE A 8 7.91 17.40 -18.23
N VAL A 9 8.26 16.30 -18.90
CA VAL A 9 8.91 15.12 -18.29
C VAL A 9 10.40 15.39 -18.10
N ALA A 10 10.71 16.62 -17.83
CA ALA A 10 11.98 17.26 -17.70
C ALA A 10 13.13 16.34 -17.32
N TYR A 11 13.88 16.09 -18.32
CA TYR A 11 15.17 15.47 -18.44
C TYR A 11 16.17 15.76 -17.31
N GLN A 12 16.10 16.92 -16.68
CA GLN A 12 17.03 17.36 -15.62
C GLN A 12 16.77 16.69 -14.24
N TRP A 13 15.59 16.13 -14.00
CA TRP A 13 15.29 15.43 -12.75
C TRP A 13 15.72 13.96 -12.74
N PHE A 14 15.93 13.36 -13.92
CA PHE A 14 16.20 11.93 -14.05
C PHE A 14 17.66 11.58 -14.34
N CYS A 15 18.41 12.44 -15.01
CA CYS A 15 19.84 12.27 -15.23
C CYS A 15 20.53 13.65 -15.30
N PRO A 16 21.39 14.02 -14.35
CA PRO A 16 22.34 15.08 -14.57
C PRO A 16 23.43 14.57 -15.54
N ASP A 17 23.54 15.20 -16.69
CA ASP A 17 24.72 15.26 -17.57
C ASP A 17 25.18 14.06 -18.40
N GLU A 18 24.38 13.00 -18.66
CA GLU A 18 24.78 12.01 -19.66
C GLU A 18 23.74 11.77 -20.77
N PHE A 19 24.24 11.59 -22.02
CA PHE A 19 23.44 11.24 -23.21
C PHE A 19 22.65 9.94 -23.00
N VAL A 20 21.37 10.06 -22.67
CA VAL A 20 20.49 8.94 -22.48
C VAL A 20 19.95 8.49 -23.84
N SER A 21 20.16 7.23 -24.18
CA SER A 21 19.70 6.65 -25.44
C SER A 21 18.15 6.67 -25.53
N PRO A 22 17.55 6.70 -26.75
CA PRO A 22 16.10 6.63 -26.90
C PRO A 22 15.44 5.42 -26.26
N SER A 23 16.16 4.30 -26.16
CA SER A 23 15.72 3.07 -25.49
C SER A 23 15.59 3.26 -23.97
N HIS A 24 16.49 4.02 -23.36
CA HIS A 24 16.45 4.32 -21.93
C HIS A 24 15.27 5.22 -21.56
N ASN A 25 14.96 6.22 -22.37
CA ASN A 25 13.78 7.09 -22.16
C ASN A 25 12.48 6.29 -22.20
N ARG A 26 12.40 5.35 -23.12
CA ARG A 26 11.25 4.46 -23.24
C ARG A 26 11.11 3.59 -21.99
N LEU A 27 12.19 3.00 -21.50
CA LEU A 27 12.21 2.20 -20.29
C LEU A 27 11.70 2.99 -19.07
N VAL A 28 12.25 4.20 -18.85
CA VAL A 28 11.81 5.09 -17.76
C VAL A 28 10.32 5.40 -17.88
N PHE A 29 9.83 5.68 -19.09
CA PHE A 29 8.42 5.96 -19.33
C PHE A 29 7.54 4.74 -19.05
N GLU A 30 7.88 3.56 -19.55
CA GLU A 30 7.13 2.31 -19.33
C GLU A 30 7.02 2.01 -17.83
N LEU A 31 8.12 2.08 -17.07
CA LEU A 31 8.14 1.81 -15.63
C LEU A 31 7.40 2.88 -14.82
N SER A 32 7.47 4.13 -15.22
CA SER A 32 6.72 5.23 -14.59
C SER A 32 5.22 5.07 -14.79
N VAL A 33 4.77 4.73 -16.01
CA VAL A 33 3.37 4.45 -16.32
C VAL A 33 2.87 3.21 -15.58
N LEU A 34 3.69 2.16 -15.48
CA LEU A 34 3.36 0.97 -14.70
C LEU A 34 3.16 1.31 -13.22
N SER A 35 4.06 2.09 -12.63
CA SER A 35 3.92 2.56 -11.25
C SER A 35 2.66 3.40 -11.09
N ALA A 36 2.43 4.36 -11.99
CA ALA A 36 1.26 5.24 -11.94
C ALA A 36 -0.06 4.44 -12.00
N THR A 37 -0.22 3.52 -12.95
CA THR A 37 -1.46 2.73 -13.10
C THR A 37 -1.69 1.79 -11.93
N SER A 38 -0.64 1.16 -11.39
CA SER A 38 -0.74 0.26 -10.23
C SER A 38 -1.23 0.97 -8.96
N PHE A 39 -0.88 2.25 -8.78
CA PHE A 39 -1.28 3.02 -7.59
C PHE A 39 -2.50 3.92 -7.80
N ALA A 40 -2.83 4.27 -9.04
CA ALA A 40 -4.03 5.03 -9.38
C ALA A 40 -5.30 4.37 -8.83
N MET A 41 -5.41 3.05 -8.97
CA MET A 41 -6.55 2.28 -8.44
C MET A 41 -6.73 2.46 -6.94
N LEU A 42 -5.63 2.51 -6.17
CA LEU A 42 -5.71 2.69 -4.72
C LEU A 42 -6.24 4.08 -4.35
N GLY A 43 -5.97 5.10 -5.16
CA GLY A 43 -6.45 6.45 -4.95
C GLY A 43 -7.98 6.57 -4.98
N LEU A 44 -8.66 5.73 -5.76
CA LEU A 44 -10.12 5.62 -5.76
C LEU A 44 -10.61 4.58 -4.73
N HIS A 45 -9.99 3.40 -4.70
CA HIS A 45 -10.41 2.29 -3.85
C HIS A 45 -10.41 2.66 -2.37
N GLN A 46 -9.31 3.21 -1.88
CA GLN A 46 -9.11 3.40 -0.45
C GLN A 46 -10.13 4.35 0.19
N PRO A 47 -10.44 5.55 -0.38
CA PRO A 47 -11.43 6.44 0.22
C PRO A 47 -12.87 6.15 -0.20
N PHE A 48 -13.14 5.64 -1.40
CA PHE A 48 -14.51 5.62 -1.93
C PHE A 48 -15.15 4.23 -2.00
N PHE A 49 -14.37 3.14 -2.01
CA PHE A 49 -14.93 1.80 -2.00
C PHE A 49 -15.68 1.46 -0.69
N PRO A 50 -15.19 1.80 0.51
CA PRO A 50 -15.95 1.63 1.74
C PRO A 50 -17.28 2.42 1.75
N ILE A 51 -17.30 3.63 1.17
CA ILE A 51 -18.53 4.43 1.03
C ILE A 51 -19.51 3.71 0.10
N TRP A 52 -19.02 3.19 -1.05
CA TRP A 52 -19.86 2.40 -1.95
C TRP A 52 -20.44 1.15 -1.26
N LEU A 53 -19.66 0.44 -0.45
CA LEU A 53 -20.17 -0.70 0.33
C LEU A 53 -21.27 -0.27 1.31
N ALA A 54 -21.12 0.89 1.97
CA ALA A 54 -22.13 1.42 2.88
C ALA A 54 -23.45 1.73 2.16
N THR A 55 -23.44 2.18 0.90
CA THR A 55 -24.68 2.40 0.11
C THR A 55 -25.39 1.11 -0.29
N ARG A 56 -24.72 -0.05 -0.16
CA ARG A 56 -25.34 -1.37 -0.40
C ARG A 56 -26.15 -1.89 0.79
N GLY A 57 -26.33 -1.08 1.83
CA GLY A 57 -27.08 -1.46 3.04
C GLY A 57 -26.35 -2.44 3.95
N LEU A 58 -25.03 -2.58 3.80
CA LEU A 58 -24.20 -3.46 4.62
C LEU A 58 -23.97 -2.87 6.01
N SER A 59 -23.98 -3.73 7.03
CA SER A 59 -23.55 -3.34 8.37
C SER A 59 -22.05 -3.04 8.40
N ALA A 60 -21.59 -2.27 9.41
CA ALA A 60 -20.17 -2.00 9.56
C ALA A 60 -19.37 -3.31 9.79
N GLU A 61 -19.95 -4.31 10.43
CA GLU A 61 -19.34 -5.64 10.60
C GLU A 61 -19.11 -6.32 9.25
N GLN A 62 -20.11 -6.31 8.37
CA GLN A 62 -20.01 -6.87 7.02
C GLN A 62 -18.98 -6.13 6.18
N ILE A 63 -18.93 -4.79 6.27
CA ILE A 63 -17.92 -3.98 5.59
C ILE A 63 -16.51 -4.34 6.11
N GLY A 64 -16.33 -4.45 7.43
CA GLY A 64 -15.07 -4.85 8.04
C GLY A 64 -14.59 -6.21 7.53
N LEU A 65 -15.49 -7.19 7.43
CA LEU A 65 -15.18 -8.50 6.89
C LEU A 65 -14.80 -8.45 5.40
N ILE A 66 -15.58 -7.73 4.58
CA ILE A 66 -15.29 -7.55 3.16
C ILE A 66 -13.92 -6.91 2.92
N LEU A 67 -13.56 -5.92 3.70
CA LEU A 67 -12.27 -5.21 3.55
C LEU A 67 -11.09 -6.04 4.06
N SER A 68 -11.29 -6.88 5.08
CA SER A 68 -10.21 -7.64 5.74
C SER A 68 -9.83 -8.92 4.98
N VAL A 69 -10.81 -9.66 4.42
CA VAL A 69 -10.56 -10.96 3.80
C VAL A 69 -9.58 -10.88 2.62
N PRO A 70 -9.67 -9.92 1.68
CA PRO A 70 -8.68 -9.78 0.61
C PRO A 70 -7.27 -9.47 1.14
N ILE A 71 -7.15 -8.68 2.22
CA ILE A 71 -5.87 -8.34 2.84
C ILE A 71 -5.25 -9.57 3.48
N PHE A 72 -6.06 -10.38 4.17
CA PHE A 72 -5.63 -11.66 4.73
C PHE A 72 -5.14 -12.60 3.63
N LEU A 73 -5.93 -12.80 2.58
CA LEU A 73 -5.57 -13.67 1.48
C LEU A 73 -4.32 -13.21 0.74
N ARG A 74 -4.13 -11.90 0.58
CA ARG A 74 -2.92 -11.35 -0.07
C ARG A 74 -1.63 -11.80 0.61
N ALA A 75 -1.64 -12.02 1.93
CA ALA A 75 -0.46 -12.51 2.64
C ALA A 75 0.03 -13.87 2.12
N PHE A 76 -0.86 -14.69 1.60
CA PHE A 76 -0.56 -16.03 1.06
C PHE A 76 -0.52 -16.04 -0.47
N VAL A 77 -1.50 -15.42 -1.11
CA VAL A 77 -1.64 -15.39 -2.58
C VAL A 77 -0.57 -14.51 -3.24
N GLY A 78 -0.13 -13.44 -2.59
CA GLY A 78 0.90 -12.55 -3.13
C GLY A 78 2.21 -13.28 -3.45
N PRO A 79 2.85 -13.99 -2.50
CA PRO A 79 4.03 -14.79 -2.74
C PRO A 79 3.82 -15.90 -3.79
N TRP A 80 2.62 -16.49 -3.85
CA TRP A 80 2.28 -17.48 -4.86
C TRP A 80 2.22 -16.87 -6.27
N ILE A 81 1.57 -15.70 -6.44
CA ILE A 81 1.51 -14.99 -7.73
C ILE A 81 2.92 -14.58 -8.19
N THR A 82 3.75 -14.02 -7.32
CA THR A 82 5.12 -13.64 -7.67
C THR A 82 5.97 -14.87 -8.00
N GLY A 83 5.77 -15.98 -7.29
CA GLY A 83 6.42 -17.27 -7.59
C GLY A 83 6.05 -17.86 -8.95
N LEU A 84 4.81 -17.60 -9.45
CA LEU A 84 4.43 -17.94 -10.83
C LEU A 84 5.21 -17.09 -11.84
N ALA A 85 5.42 -15.81 -11.54
CA ALA A 85 6.21 -14.91 -12.37
C ALA A 85 7.69 -15.33 -12.45
N ASP A 86 8.23 -15.87 -11.37
CA ASP A 86 9.63 -16.32 -11.32
C ASP A 86 9.89 -17.62 -12.10
N ARG A 87 8.86 -18.47 -12.29
CA ARG A 87 9.05 -19.83 -12.77
C ARG A 87 8.35 -20.18 -14.07
N TYR A 88 7.16 -19.62 -14.32
CA TYR A 88 6.28 -20.16 -15.36
C TYR A 88 5.76 -19.11 -16.34
N ILE A 89 5.51 -17.87 -15.92
CA ILE A 89 4.80 -16.88 -16.72
C ILE A 89 5.58 -15.56 -16.65
N ALA A 90 5.84 -14.94 -17.80
CA ALA A 90 6.49 -13.62 -17.82
C ALA A 90 5.68 -12.61 -16.98
N PRO A 91 6.32 -11.84 -16.09
CA PRO A 91 5.62 -10.96 -15.14
C PRO A 91 4.60 -10.03 -15.80
N ARG A 92 4.89 -9.50 -17.00
CA ARG A 92 3.95 -8.65 -17.75
C ARG A 92 2.66 -9.37 -18.15
N HIS A 93 2.73 -10.65 -18.55
CA HIS A 93 1.55 -11.42 -18.94
C HIS A 93 0.70 -11.74 -17.72
N LEU A 94 1.36 -12.08 -16.62
CA LEU A 94 0.66 -12.27 -15.34
C LEU A 94 -0.01 -10.98 -14.87
N LEU A 95 0.66 -9.84 -15.02
CA LEU A 95 0.11 -8.50 -14.74
C LEU A 95 -1.14 -8.22 -15.61
N ALA A 96 -1.11 -8.56 -16.91
CA ALA A 96 -2.26 -8.41 -17.79
C ALA A 96 -3.44 -9.29 -17.36
N VAL A 97 -3.18 -10.54 -16.97
CA VAL A 97 -4.21 -11.49 -16.50
C VAL A 97 -4.86 -11.00 -15.21
N VAL A 98 -4.07 -10.64 -14.19
CA VAL A 98 -4.64 -10.19 -12.90
C VAL A 98 -5.38 -8.86 -13.05
N GLY A 99 -4.90 -7.94 -13.89
CA GLY A 99 -5.60 -6.70 -14.21
C GLY A 99 -6.95 -6.95 -14.91
N GLY A 100 -6.97 -7.86 -15.91
CA GLY A 100 -8.18 -8.24 -16.63
C GLY A 100 -9.22 -8.92 -15.73
N LEU A 101 -8.78 -9.87 -14.90
CA LEU A 101 -9.66 -10.53 -13.93
C LEU A 101 -10.23 -9.53 -12.90
N ALA A 102 -9.40 -8.61 -12.39
CA ALA A 102 -9.88 -7.56 -11.51
C ALA A 102 -10.91 -6.66 -12.21
N GLY A 103 -10.65 -6.26 -13.47
CA GLY A 103 -11.58 -5.46 -14.28
C GLY A 103 -12.93 -6.13 -14.46
N CYS A 104 -12.95 -7.42 -14.82
CA CYS A 104 -14.19 -8.20 -14.89
C CYS A 104 -14.90 -8.28 -13.53
N GLY A 105 -14.17 -8.52 -12.45
CA GLY A 105 -14.72 -8.59 -11.10
C GLY A 105 -15.39 -7.27 -10.68
N TRP A 106 -14.78 -6.12 -10.98
CA TRP A 106 -15.36 -4.81 -10.71
C TRP A 106 -16.66 -4.57 -11.47
N LEU A 107 -16.78 -5.04 -12.73
CA LEU A 107 -18.02 -4.92 -13.51
C LEU A 107 -19.14 -5.83 -12.99
N VAL A 108 -18.79 -7.01 -12.46
CA VAL A 108 -19.78 -7.98 -11.92
C VAL A 108 -20.24 -7.58 -10.52
N MET A 109 -19.39 -6.92 -9.74
CA MET A 109 -19.62 -6.59 -8.34
C MET A 109 -20.95 -5.88 -8.03
N PRO A 110 -21.42 -4.87 -8.80
CA PRO A 110 -22.71 -4.21 -8.55
C PRO A 110 -23.93 -5.15 -8.64
N PHE A 111 -23.80 -6.25 -9.35
CA PHE A 111 -24.86 -7.23 -9.59
C PHE A 111 -24.87 -8.36 -8.55
N SER A 112 -24.01 -8.33 -7.55
CA SER A 112 -23.99 -9.32 -6.47
C SER A 112 -25.31 -9.27 -5.68
N PRO A 113 -26.06 -10.39 -5.62
CA PRO A 113 -27.44 -10.38 -5.08
C PRO A 113 -27.47 -10.29 -3.56
N ASP A 114 -26.48 -10.84 -2.87
CA ASP A 114 -26.43 -10.96 -1.43
C ASP A 114 -25.01 -10.79 -0.88
N PHE A 115 -24.88 -10.74 0.43
CA PHE A 115 -23.61 -10.54 1.11
C PHE A 115 -22.56 -11.66 0.84
N PRO A 116 -22.89 -12.98 0.87
CA PRO A 116 -21.92 -14.03 0.58
C PRO A 116 -21.33 -13.93 -0.83
N VAL A 117 -22.17 -13.68 -1.83
CA VAL A 117 -21.72 -13.51 -3.22
C VAL A 117 -20.87 -12.25 -3.35
N LEU A 118 -21.30 -11.14 -2.75
CA LEU A 118 -20.52 -9.90 -2.75
C LEU A 118 -19.15 -10.11 -2.07
N LEU A 119 -19.10 -10.78 -0.92
CA LEU A 119 -17.85 -11.10 -0.22
C LEU A 119 -16.92 -11.92 -1.11
N LEU A 120 -17.41 -12.93 -1.81
CA LEU A 120 -16.62 -13.74 -2.72
C LEU A 120 -16.09 -12.90 -3.88
N VAL A 121 -16.96 -12.14 -4.55
CA VAL A 121 -16.57 -11.30 -5.70
C VAL A 121 -15.55 -10.25 -5.29
N VAL A 122 -15.77 -9.53 -4.18
CA VAL A 122 -14.82 -8.54 -3.66
C VAL A 122 -13.50 -9.21 -3.31
N THR A 123 -13.53 -10.34 -2.63
CA THR A 123 -12.33 -11.05 -2.23
C THR A 123 -11.44 -11.40 -3.42
N LEU A 124 -12.01 -12.00 -4.46
CA LEU A 124 -11.28 -12.35 -5.68
C LEU A 124 -10.79 -11.10 -6.42
N THR A 125 -11.68 -10.12 -6.61
CA THR A 125 -11.39 -8.89 -7.35
C THR A 125 -10.29 -8.07 -6.69
N VAL A 126 -10.39 -7.78 -5.39
CA VAL A 126 -9.42 -6.95 -4.67
C VAL A 126 -8.08 -7.68 -4.51
N THR A 127 -8.09 -8.99 -4.32
CA THR A 127 -6.84 -9.78 -4.29
C THR A 127 -6.09 -9.67 -5.62
N MET A 128 -6.81 -9.78 -6.76
CA MET A 128 -6.21 -9.59 -8.08
C MET A 128 -5.80 -8.12 -8.32
N MET A 129 -6.59 -7.16 -7.90
CA MET A 129 -6.30 -5.72 -8.00
C MET A 129 -5.01 -5.32 -7.28
N LEU A 130 -4.69 -5.97 -6.17
CA LEU A 130 -3.48 -5.64 -5.39
C LEU A 130 -2.21 -6.33 -5.91
N ALA A 131 -2.32 -7.34 -6.75
CA ALA A 131 -1.20 -8.09 -7.32
C ALA A 131 -0.28 -7.26 -8.26
N PRO A 132 -0.77 -6.26 -9.03
CA PRO A 132 0.09 -5.40 -9.85
C PRO A 132 1.20 -4.69 -9.11
N ILE A 133 1.04 -4.39 -7.82
CA ILE A 133 2.06 -3.69 -7.03
C ILE A 133 3.34 -4.55 -6.90
N PRO A 134 3.31 -5.74 -6.31
CA PRO A 134 4.52 -6.56 -6.20
C PRO A 134 5.04 -7.05 -7.56
N LEU A 135 4.17 -7.29 -8.55
CA LEU A 135 4.60 -7.65 -9.91
C LEU A 135 5.31 -6.48 -10.60
N GLY A 136 4.80 -5.26 -10.43
CA GLY A 136 5.44 -4.04 -10.93
C GLY A 136 6.80 -3.78 -10.28
N ASP A 137 6.93 -4.07 -8.98
CA ASP A 137 8.20 -3.99 -8.26
C ASP A 137 9.22 -4.99 -8.82
N VAL A 138 8.82 -6.24 -9.09
CA VAL A 138 9.68 -7.26 -9.71
C VAL A 138 10.16 -6.79 -11.08
N ILE A 139 9.25 -6.32 -11.96
CA ILE A 139 9.60 -5.81 -13.29
C ILE A 139 10.57 -4.62 -13.19
N THR A 140 10.30 -3.71 -12.28
CA THR A 140 11.11 -2.50 -12.10
C THR A 140 12.51 -2.84 -11.57
N LEU A 141 12.60 -3.67 -10.54
CA LEU A 141 13.88 -4.03 -9.92
C LEU A 141 14.76 -4.85 -10.87
N ASP A 142 14.15 -5.70 -11.69
CA ASP A 142 14.86 -6.46 -12.71
C ASP A 142 15.44 -5.54 -13.79
N ALA A 143 14.63 -4.62 -14.32
CA ALA A 143 15.08 -3.64 -15.31
C ALA A 143 16.20 -2.71 -14.78
N LEU A 144 16.22 -2.43 -13.47
CA LEU A 144 17.25 -1.62 -12.83
C LEU A 144 18.60 -2.34 -12.69
N ARG A 145 18.65 -3.67 -12.69
CA ARG A 145 19.91 -4.43 -12.67
C ARG A 145 20.80 -4.08 -13.84
N ASP A 146 20.20 -3.91 -15.02
CA ASP A 146 20.92 -3.57 -16.24
C ASP A 146 21.09 -2.06 -16.43
N ASN A 147 20.50 -1.24 -15.54
CA ASN A 147 20.48 0.21 -15.63
C ASN A 147 20.76 0.85 -14.26
N PRO A 148 21.99 0.74 -13.71
CA PRO A 148 22.36 1.17 -12.36
C PRO A 148 22.26 2.69 -12.11
N VAL A 149 22.17 3.49 -13.17
CA VAL A 149 21.99 4.95 -13.08
C VAL A 149 20.57 5.32 -12.64
N LEU A 150 19.59 4.43 -12.89
CA LEU A 150 18.20 4.65 -12.51
C LEU A 150 17.98 4.31 -11.03
N ALA A 151 17.24 5.17 -10.33
CA ALA A 151 16.86 4.93 -8.94
C ALA A 151 15.40 4.46 -8.85
N TYR A 152 15.15 3.34 -8.18
CA TYR A 152 13.80 2.81 -7.92
C TYR A 152 12.85 3.88 -7.37
N GLY A 153 13.28 4.67 -6.39
CA GLY A 153 12.45 5.70 -5.78
C GLY A 153 11.92 6.75 -6.76
N ARG A 154 12.73 7.10 -7.79
CA ARG A 154 12.32 8.08 -8.81
C ARG A 154 11.21 7.54 -9.72
N LEU A 155 11.22 6.25 -10.00
CA LEU A 155 10.16 5.59 -10.79
C LEU A 155 8.91 5.37 -9.94
N ARG A 156 9.12 5.02 -8.67
CA ARG A 156 8.04 4.74 -7.71
C ARG A 156 7.23 5.98 -7.33
N VAL A 157 7.83 7.18 -7.34
CA VAL A 157 7.14 8.44 -7.00
C VAL A 157 5.94 8.73 -7.91
N TRP A 158 5.97 8.28 -9.19
CA TRP A 158 4.85 8.42 -10.10
C TRP A 158 3.59 7.69 -9.63
N GLY A 159 3.77 6.60 -8.90
CA GLY A 159 2.66 5.91 -8.23
C GLY A 159 2.00 6.79 -7.15
N SER A 160 2.78 7.47 -6.32
CA SER A 160 2.24 8.37 -5.28
C SER A 160 1.55 9.59 -5.89
N ILE A 161 2.13 10.16 -6.97
CA ILE A 161 1.50 11.26 -7.71
C ILE A 161 0.16 10.82 -8.32
N ALA A 162 0.13 9.65 -8.96
CA ALA A 162 -1.09 9.10 -9.55
C ALA A 162 -2.16 8.80 -8.49
N PHE A 163 -1.77 8.19 -7.36
CA PHE A 163 -2.66 7.99 -6.22
C PHE A 163 -3.30 9.31 -5.78
N MET A 164 -2.49 10.33 -5.53
CA MET A 164 -2.96 11.65 -5.08
C MET A 164 -3.92 12.30 -6.08
N LEU A 165 -3.53 12.34 -7.36
CA LEU A 165 -4.35 12.95 -8.41
C LEU A 165 -5.68 12.21 -8.58
N VAL A 166 -5.64 10.86 -8.61
CA VAL A 166 -6.87 10.06 -8.72
C VAL A 166 -7.76 10.23 -7.50
N THR A 167 -7.19 10.32 -6.30
CA THR A 167 -7.97 10.56 -5.08
C THR A 167 -8.71 11.90 -5.13
N LEU A 168 -8.05 12.97 -5.59
CA LEU A 168 -8.68 14.28 -5.77
C LEU A 168 -9.78 14.26 -6.83
N LEU A 169 -9.46 13.70 -8.00
CA LEU A 169 -10.42 13.61 -9.11
C LEU A 169 -11.60 12.70 -8.75
N ALA A 170 -11.37 11.61 -8.03
CA ALA A 170 -12.40 10.72 -7.55
C ALA A 170 -13.37 11.43 -6.59
N GLY A 171 -12.86 12.27 -5.70
CA GLY A 171 -13.69 13.08 -4.81
C GLY A 171 -14.64 14.01 -5.57
N LEU A 172 -14.12 14.70 -6.59
CA LEU A 172 -14.94 15.54 -7.48
C LEU A 172 -15.94 14.71 -8.27
N MET A 173 -15.49 13.60 -8.87
CA MET A 173 -16.31 12.72 -9.68
C MET A 173 -17.48 12.14 -8.87
N VAL A 174 -17.22 11.63 -7.67
CA VAL A 174 -18.27 11.08 -6.79
C VAL A 174 -19.24 12.17 -6.34
N SER A 175 -18.78 13.42 -6.16
CA SER A 175 -19.66 14.54 -5.83
C SER A 175 -20.62 14.90 -6.96
N TRP A 176 -20.26 14.65 -8.23
CA TRP A 176 -21.08 15.01 -9.41
C TRP A 176 -21.93 13.83 -9.96
N LEU A 177 -21.39 12.61 -9.91
CA LEU A 177 -21.94 11.43 -10.58
C LEU A 177 -22.48 10.36 -9.62
N ASP A 178 -22.40 10.59 -8.31
CA ASP A 178 -22.71 9.60 -7.28
C ASP A 178 -21.63 8.52 -7.09
N VAL A 179 -21.62 7.92 -5.90
CA VAL A 179 -20.67 6.86 -5.52
C VAL A 179 -20.89 5.54 -6.28
N ALA A 180 -22.07 5.35 -6.88
CA ALA A 180 -22.39 4.17 -7.69
C ALA A 180 -21.43 3.99 -8.89
N ILE A 181 -20.73 5.05 -9.33
CA ILE A 181 -19.74 4.99 -10.43
C ILE A 181 -18.44 4.28 -10.03
N VAL A 182 -18.16 4.13 -8.73
CA VAL A 182 -16.87 3.60 -8.22
C VAL A 182 -16.47 2.27 -8.86
N PRO A 183 -17.33 1.22 -8.90
CA PRO A 183 -16.94 -0.06 -9.52
C PRO A 183 -16.60 0.07 -11.01
N VAL A 184 -17.33 0.92 -11.74
CA VAL A 184 -17.10 1.12 -13.19
C VAL A 184 -15.73 1.77 -13.42
N VAL A 185 -15.39 2.82 -12.67
CA VAL A 185 -14.09 3.49 -12.79
C VAL A 185 -12.95 2.59 -12.33
N MET A 186 -13.18 1.76 -11.30
CA MET A 186 -12.22 0.73 -10.89
C MET A 186 -11.97 -0.30 -12.00
N ALA A 187 -13.02 -0.69 -12.73
CA ALA A 187 -12.87 -1.57 -13.89
C ALA A 187 -12.01 -0.91 -14.99
N VAL A 188 -12.25 0.38 -15.30
CA VAL A 188 -11.45 1.13 -16.28
C VAL A 188 -9.98 1.15 -15.88
N PHE A 189 -9.63 1.45 -14.63
CA PHE A 189 -8.24 1.42 -14.16
C PHE A 189 -7.63 0.02 -14.23
N SER A 190 -8.39 -1.02 -13.88
CA SER A 190 -7.93 -2.41 -13.93
C SER A 190 -7.65 -2.87 -15.37
N PHE A 191 -8.53 -2.56 -16.31
CA PHE A 191 -8.29 -2.80 -17.75
C PHE A 191 -7.18 -1.89 -18.28
N GLY A 192 -7.03 -0.67 -17.77
CA GLY A 192 -5.90 0.21 -18.04
C GLY A 192 -4.56 -0.44 -17.66
N THR A 193 -4.49 -1.09 -16.51
CA THR A 193 -3.31 -1.87 -16.10
C THR A 193 -3.04 -3.03 -17.05
N THR A 194 -4.08 -3.75 -17.49
CA THR A 194 -3.97 -4.79 -18.53
C THR A 194 -3.42 -4.21 -19.84
N ALA A 195 -3.97 -3.10 -20.30
CA ALA A 195 -3.53 -2.44 -21.55
C ALA A 195 -2.06 -2.00 -21.45
N VAL A 196 -1.64 -1.43 -20.32
CA VAL A 196 -0.23 -1.06 -20.08
C VAL A 196 0.67 -2.29 -20.08
N ALA A 197 0.27 -3.36 -19.42
CA ALA A 197 1.04 -4.61 -19.39
C ALA A 197 1.22 -5.24 -20.78
N LEU A 198 0.20 -5.16 -21.63
CA LEU A 198 0.28 -5.64 -23.01
C LEU A 198 1.10 -4.71 -23.94
N TRP A 199 1.03 -3.39 -23.67
CA TRP A 199 1.74 -2.39 -24.46
C TRP A 199 3.24 -2.31 -24.15
N MET A 200 3.64 -2.49 -22.88
CA MET A 200 5.04 -2.39 -22.46
C MET A 200 5.88 -3.51 -23.06
N ARG A 201 7.15 -3.20 -23.39
CA ARG A 201 8.13 -4.18 -23.84
C ARG A 201 8.99 -4.73 -22.70
N THR A 202 9.12 -3.98 -21.65
CA THR A 202 9.82 -4.38 -20.41
C THR A 202 9.04 -5.49 -19.70
N GLY A 203 9.75 -6.38 -19.01
CA GLY A 203 9.12 -7.51 -18.30
C GLY A 203 8.81 -8.72 -19.19
N MET A 204 9.41 -8.80 -20.39
CA MET A 204 9.48 -10.03 -21.20
C MET A 204 10.52 -10.99 -20.63
N PHE A 205 10.49 -11.18 -19.33
CA PHE A 205 11.50 -11.96 -18.67
C PHE A 205 11.34 -13.44 -19.01
N ILE A 206 12.44 -14.07 -19.44
CA ILE A 206 12.57 -15.52 -19.44
C ILE A 206 12.84 -15.90 -17.99
N PRO A 207 11.97 -16.73 -17.36
CA PRO A 207 12.20 -17.15 -15.98
C PRO A 207 13.66 -17.60 -15.81
N ALA A 208 14.27 -17.18 -14.72
CA ALA A 208 15.66 -17.53 -14.39
C ALA A 208 15.83 -19.03 -14.12
N ARG A 209 15.60 -19.84 -15.14
CA ARG A 209 15.76 -21.30 -15.12
C ARG A 209 17.21 -21.73 -14.89
N HIS A 210 18.15 -20.77 -14.88
CA HIS A 210 19.58 -21.01 -14.87
C HIS A 210 20.38 -20.26 -13.81
N LEU A 211 19.75 -19.46 -12.97
CA LEU A 211 20.45 -19.01 -11.77
C LEU A 211 20.32 -20.14 -10.73
N LYS A 212 21.27 -21.11 -10.76
CA LYS A 212 21.59 -21.84 -9.54
C LYS A 212 21.73 -20.79 -8.44
N PRO A 213 21.07 -20.97 -7.28
CA PRO A 213 21.41 -20.14 -6.12
C PRO A 213 22.95 -20.19 -6.01
N ALA A 214 23.61 -19.05 -5.99
CA ALA A 214 25.06 -18.98 -5.92
C ALA A 214 25.62 -19.71 -4.69
N ASP A 215 24.75 -20.14 -3.78
CA ASP A 215 25.03 -20.82 -2.52
C ASP A 215 24.40 -22.22 -2.40
N ALA A 216 23.98 -22.85 -3.51
CA ALA A 216 23.45 -24.22 -3.43
C ALA A 216 24.50 -25.25 -2.97
N ASP A 217 25.78 -24.91 -3.06
CA ASP A 217 26.91 -25.72 -2.63
C ASP A 217 27.61 -25.16 -1.38
N ALA A 218 27.07 -24.12 -0.73
CA ALA A 218 27.61 -23.67 0.55
C ALA A 218 27.33 -24.76 1.60
N PRO A 219 28.37 -25.20 2.37
CA PRO A 219 28.18 -26.18 3.42
C PRO A 219 27.09 -25.70 4.39
N ASP A 220 26.29 -26.64 4.88
CA ASP A 220 25.20 -26.48 5.83
C ASP A 220 25.67 -25.81 7.14
N GLN A 221 26.06 -24.56 7.04
CA GLN A 221 26.32 -23.70 8.20
C GLN A 221 24.94 -23.47 8.82
N ALA A 222 24.77 -23.94 10.04
CA ALA A 222 23.55 -23.80 10.82
C ALA A 222 22.99 -22.39 10.65
N THR A 223 21.91 -22.27 9.86
CA THR A 223 21.32 -20.98 9.51
C THR A 223 20.98 -20.22 10.79
N PRO A 224 21.53 -19.00 11.02
CA PRO A 224 21.38 -18.28 12.28
C PRO A 224 19.89 -18.13 12.60
N LYS A 225 19.51 -18.50 13.83
CA LYS A 225 18.12 -18.38 14.29
C LYS A 225 17.73 -16.92 14.31
N VAL A 226 16.48 -16.64 13.91
CA VAL A 226 15.90 -15.30 14.04
C VAL A 226 15.76 -14.95 15.53
N PRO A 227 16.34 -13.86 16.02
CA PRO A 227 16.30 -13.53 17.44
C PRO A 227 14.89 -13.18 17.90
N VAL A 228 14.53 -13.59 19.14
CA VAL A 228 13.19 -13.34 19.73
C VAL A 228 12.81 -11.86 19.71
N ARG A 229 13.77 -10.95 19.92
CA ARG A 229 13.57 -9.50 19.83
C ARG A 229 13.01 -9.04 18.47
N LEU A 230 13.36 -9.77 17.40
CA LEU A 230 12.82 -9.43 16.06
C LEU A 230 11.33 -9.78 15.97
N TYR A 231 10.88 -10.91 16.54
CA TYR A 231 9.45 -11.22 16.59
C TYR A 231 8.66 -10.20 17.41
N LEU A 232 9.22 -9.73 18.54
CA LEU A 232 8.61 -8.64 19.33
C LEU A 232 8.50 -7.35 18.51
N LEU A 233 9.53 -7.01 17.73
CA LEU A 233 9.53 -5.87 16.83
C LEU A 233 8.47 -6.04 15.74
N LEU A 234 8.39 -7.21 15.09
CA LEU A 234 7.41 -7.50 14.03
C LEU A 234 5.97 -7.38 14.55
N LEU A 235 5.69 -7.97 15.72
CA LEU A 235 4.39 -7.86 16.36
C LEU A 235 4.08 -6.41 16.76
N GLY A 236 5.05 -5.72 17.37
CA GLY A 236 4.88 -4.33 17.79
C GLY A 236 4.61 -3.38 16.62
N THR A 237 5.39 -3.51 15.55
CA THR A 237 5.17 -2.70 14.33
C THR A 237 3.85 -3.06 13.63
N GLY A 238 3.48 -4.32 13.61
CA GLY A 238 2.20 -4.79 13.09
C GLY A 238 1.01 -4.21 13.86
N LEU A 239 1.06 -4.18 15.20
CA LEU A 239 0.00 -3.61 16.04
C LEU A 239 -0.15 -2.10 15.87
N VAL A 240 0.95 -1.34 15.87
CA VAL A 240 0.88 0.11 15.60
C VAL A 240 0.35 0.37 14.19
N GLY A 241 0.86 -0.35 13.17
CA GLY A 241 0.39 -0.23 11.79
C GLY A 241 -1.09 -0.55 11.65
N SER A 242 -1.56 -1.62 12.31
CA SER A 242 -2.97 -2.04 12.27
C SER A 242 -3.92 -1.10 13.01
N SER A 243 -3.43 -0.25 13.92
CA SER A 243 -4.25 0.79 14.55
C SER A 243 -4.85 1.79 13.54
N ASN A 244 -4.35 1.82 12.30
CA ASN A 244 -4.96 2.59 11.20
C ASN A 244 -6.25 1.95 10.62
N ALA A 245 -6.70 0.78 11.10
CA ALA A 245 -7.79 0.02 10.49
C ALA A 245 -9.12 0.80 10.45
N VAL A 246 -9.49 1.51 11.52
CA VAL A 246 -10.71 2.34 11.52
C VAL A 246 -10.60 3.46 10.50
N LEU A 247 -9.46 4.14 10.41
CA LEU A 247 -9.27 5.22 9.44
C LEU A 247 -9.35 4.72 8.00
N ASN A 248 -8.60 3.66 7.68
CA ASN A 248 -8.48 3.17 6.31
C ASN A 248 -9.74 2.42 5.84
N GLY A 249 -10.44 1.73 6.75
CA GLY A 249 -11.63 0.97 6.41
C GLY A 249 -12.93 1.78 6.54
N PHE A 250 -13.00 2.71 7.47
CA PHE A 250 -14.25 3.38 7.83
C PHE A 250 -14.14 4.91 7.91
N GLY A 251 -12.93 5.48 7.93
CA GLY A 251 -12.75 6.93 8.04
C GLY A 251 -13.62 7.72 7.07
N PRO A 252 -13.55 7.46 5.74
CA PRO A 252 -14.38 8.15 4.77
C PRO A 252 -15.89 7.95 5.00
N VAL A 253 -16.32 6.77 5.44
CA VAL A 253 -17.74 6.49 5.77
C VAL A 253 -18.18 7.33 6.97
N LEU A 254 -17.38 7.38 8.01
CA LEU A 254 -17.63 8.19 9.22
C LEU A 254 -17.66 9.68 8.90
N TRP A 255 -16.83 10.14 7.98
CA TRP A 255 -16.81 11.54 7.53
C TRP A 255 -18.06 11.90 6.73
N VAL A 256 -18.56 11.00 5.85
CA VAL A 256 -19.85 11.18 5.19
C VAL A 256 -20.98 11.30 6.21
N GLN A 257 -20.98 10.47 7.27
CA GLN A 257 -21.95 10.55 8.36
C GLN A 257 -21.89 11.88 9.15
N GLN A 258 -20.71 12.53 9.17
CA GLN A 258 -20.53 13.88 9.74
C GLN A 258 -20.94 15.01 8.76
N GLY A 259 -21.43 14.69 7.56
CA GLY A 259 -21.81 15.66 6.53
C GLY A 259 -20.65 16.15 5.66
N ILE A 260 -19.47 15.54 5.74
CA ILE A 260 -18.31 15.91 4.91
C ILE A 260 -18.57 15.41 3.49
N GLN A 261 -18.42 16.31 2.52
CA GLN A 261 -18.70 16.05 1.11
C GLN A 261 -17.56 15.22 0.47
N SER A 262 -17.89 14.47 -0.59
CA SER A 262 -16.93 13.57 -1.27
C SER A 262 -15.68 14.29 -1.80
N TRP A 263 -15.81 15.52 -2.32
CA TRP A 263 -14.65 16.29 -2.76
C TRP A 263 -13.72 16.66 -1.60
N GLN A 264 -14.27 16.96 -0.40
CA GLN A 264 -13.49 17.23 0.81
C GLN A 264 -12.74 15.96 1.26
N ILE A 265 -13.39 14.78 1.18
CA ILE A 265 -12.75 13.49 1.46
C ILE A 265 -11.56 13.26 0.53
N GLY A 266 -11.71 13.59 -0.77
CA GLY A 266 -10.61 13.55 -1.73
C GLY A 266 -9.43 14.44 -1.32
N VAL A 267 -9.72 15.69 -0.92
CA VAL A 267 -8.69 16.64 -0.44
C VAL A 267 -8.02 16.14 0.83
N LEU A 268 -8.79 15.71 1.84
CA LEU A 268 -8.27 15.19 3.11
C LEU A 268 -7.34 14.00 2.91
N SER A 269 -7.72 13.08 2.02
CA SER A 269 -6.90 11.92 1.70
C SER A 269 -5.62 12.30 0.92
N ALA A 270 -5.70 13.26 -0.01
CA ALA A 270 -4.54 13.75 -0.74
C ALA A 270 -3.55 14.51 0.15
N CYS A 271 -4.03 15.29 1.12
CA CYS A 271 -3.19 16.00 2.08
C CYS A 271 -2.27 15.04 2.86
N SER A 272 -2.78 13.88 3.27
CA SER A 272 -1.98 12.88 3.98
C SER A 272 -0.80 12.39 3.15
N VAL A 273 -1.02 12.16 1.84
CA VAL A 273 0.00 11.65 0.93
C VAL A 273 1.06 12.70 0.59
N ILE A 274 0.68 13.98 0.45
CA ILE A 274 1.63 15.05 0.20
C ILE A 274 2.68 15.12 1.32
N VAL A 275 2.22 15.11 2.58
CA VAL A 275 3.11 15.20 3.74
C VAL A 275 3.95 13.91 3.89
N GLU A 276 3.38 12.75 3.55
CA GLU A 276 4.08 11.47 3.49
C GLU A 276 5.27 11.51 2.49
N ILE A 277 5.04 12.03 1.27
CA ILE A 277 6.08 12.17 0.25
C ILE A 277 7.23 13.06 0.77
N VAL A 278 6.91 14.17 1.43
CA VAL A 278 7.92 15.07 2.01
C VAL A 278 8.77 14.35 3.06
N VAL A 279 8.14 13.57 3.94
CA VAL A 279 8.86 12.78 4.98
C VAL A 279 9.77 11.74 4.35
N PHE A 280 9.28 10.95 3.38
CA PHE A 280 10.10 9.97 2.69
C PHE A 280 11.27 10.62 1.94
N TRP A 281 11.04 11.75 1.30
CA TRP A 281 12.10 12.47 0.58
C TRP A 281 13.17 13.06 1.50
N ARG A 282 12.76 13.62 2.64
CA ARG A 282 13.71 14.27 3.58
C ARG A 282 14.45 13.29 4.48
N LEU A 283 13.79 12.21 4.91
CA LEU A 283 14.26 11.32 5.95
C LEU A 283 14.54 9.90 5.45
N GLY A 284 14.09 9.54 4.25
CA GLY A 284 14.35 8.24 3.63
C GLY A 284 15.83 8.09 3.26
N GLY A 285 16.51 7.08 3.81
CA GLY A 285 17.91 6.78 3.50
C GLY A 285 18.84 6.70 4.71
N SER A 286 18.35 7.03 5.91
CA SER A 286 19.14 6.84 7.12
C SER A 286 19.28 5.35 7.46
N ARG A 287 20.54 4.90 7.63
CA ARG A 287 20.88 3.55 8.10
C ARG A 287 21.19 3.50 9.60
N ASP A 288 20.97 4.59 10.31
CA ASP A 288 21.24 4.70 11.74
C ASP A 288 20.14 4.02 12.55
N VAL A 289 20.51 2.98 13.30
CA VAL A 289 19.60 2.18 14.13
C VAL A 289 18.95 3.01 15.25
N GLN A 290 19.68 3.95 15.83
CA GLN A 290 19.15 4.80 16.89
C GLN A 290 18.10 5.77 16.35
N LYS A 291 18.32 6.32 15.15
CA LYS A 291 17.33 7.13 14.44
C LYS A 291 16.10 6.30 14.09
N ALA A 292 16.29 5.06 13.62
CA ALA A 292 15.19 4.15 13.30
C ALA A 292 14.30 3.89 14.52
N TYR A 293 14.90 3.63 15.70
CA TYR A 293 14.15 3.47 16.95
C TYR A 293 13.40 4.76 17.33
N THR A 294 14.06 5.91 17.25
CA THR A 294 13.44 7.23 17.53
C THR A 294 12.24 7.48 16.60
N TYR A 295 12.36 7.13 15.31
CA TYR A 295 11.27 7.26 14.34
C TYR A 295 10.07 6.37 14.70
N LEU A 296 10.32 5.13 15.17
CA LEU A 296 9.26 4.26 15.66
C LEU A 296 8.55 4.86 16.86
N MET A 297 9.29 5.39 17.83
CA MET A 297 8.69 5.96 19.04
C MET A 297 7.89 7.23 18.74
N ILE A 298 8.42 8.15 17.94
CA ILE A 298 7.71 9.37 17.53
C ILE A 298 6.46 9.00 16.72
N GLY A 299 6.61 8.13 15.72
CA GLY A 299 5.50 7.74 14.84
C GLY A 299 4.38 7.00 15.57
N GLY A 300 4.73 6.05 16.43
CA GLY A 300 3.74 5.33 17.24
C GLY A 300 3.04 6.23 18.28
N SER A 301 3.77 7.15 18.92
CA SER A 301 3.17 8.15 19.81
C SER A 301 2.24 9.10 19.05
N ALA A 302 2.64 9.54 17.85
CA ALA A 302 1.79 10.36 16.98
C ALA A 302 0.50 9.62 16.57
N ALA A 303 0.56 8.28 16.37
CA ALA A 303 -0.63 7.46 16.13
C ALA A 303 -1.59 7.51 17.33
N VAL A 304 -1.10 7.33 18.56
CA VAL A 304 -1.93 7.41 19.78
C VAL A 304 -2.62 8.78 19.88
N VAL A 305 -1.87 9.88 19.74
CA VAL A 305 -2.42 11.24 19.77
C VAL A 305 -3.47 11.42 18.68
N ARG A 306 -3.20 10.92 17.47
CA ARG A 306 -4.11 11.02 16.34
C ARG A 306 -5.43 10.29 16.61
N TRP A 307 -5.40 9.09 17.18
CA TRP A 307 -6.63 8.35 17.49
C TRP A 307 -7.45 9.00 18.61
N VAL A 308 -6.80 9.57 19.61
CA VAL A 308 -7.49 10.36 20.63
C VAL A 308 -8.23 11.54 19.99
N LEU A 309 -7.52 12.33 19.18
CA LEU A 309 -8.10 13.55 18.58
C LEU A 309 -9.16 13.21 17.52
N MET A 310 -8.99 12.15 16.72
CA MET A 310 -10.01 11.68 15.76
C MET A 310 -11.28 11.19 16.47
N GLY A 311 -11.14 10.51 17.60
CA GLY A 311 -12.28 10.03 18.40
C GLY A 311 -13.13 11.14 19.05
N LEU A 312 -12.60 12.37 19.12
CA LEU A 312 -13.34 13.56 19.58
C LEU A 312 -14.23 14.17 18.49
N ALA A 313 -14.36 13.53 17.34
CA ALA A 313 -15.19 13.98 16.21
C ALA A 313 -14.86 15.41 15.72
N PRO A 314 -13.61 15.69 15.32
CA PRO A 314 -13.24 17.02 14.84
C PRO A 314 -14.01 17.37 13.56
N ASP A 315 -14.14 18.67 13.30
CA ASP A 315 -14.67 19.17 12.05
C ASP A 315 -13.71 18.91 10.86
N VAL A 316 -14.10 19.30 9.66
CA VAL A 316 -13.32 19.08 8.44
C VAL A 316 -11.92 19.71 8.51
N VAL A 317 -11.77 20.86 9.17
CA VAL A 317 -10.47 21.52 9.33
C VAL A 317 -9.61 20.76 10.32
N GLY A 318 -10.18 20.35 11.45
CA GLY A 318 -9.51 19.51 12.44
C GLY A 318 -9.04 18.18 11.84
N ILE A 319 -9.89 17.50 11.05
CA ILE A 319 -9.49 16.29 10.31
C ILE A 319 -8.32 16.62 9.38
N GLY A 320 -8.36 17.72 8.63
CA GLY A 320 -7.27 18.15 7.75
C GLY A 320 -5.94 18.30 8.48
N ILE A 321 -5.94 18.94 9.65
CA ILE A 321 -4.74 19.03 10.50
C ILE A 321 -4.28 17.66 10.95
N LEU A 322 -5.19 16.77 11.38
CA LEU A 322 -4.85 15.42 11.81
C LEU A 322 -4.37 14.52 10.65
N GLN A 323 -4.76 14.84 9.42
CA GLN A 323 -4.21 14.15 8.24
C GLN A 323 -2.74 14.49 8.01
N THR A 324 -2.24 15.66 8.44
CA THR A 324 -0.80 15.95 8.39
C THR A 324 0.00 15.08 9.36
N LEU A 325 -0.59 14.68 10.51
CA LEU A 325 0.02 13.72 11.43
C LEU A 325 0.17 12.32 10.84
N HIS A 326 -0.49 12.03 9.71
CA HIS A 326 -0.29 10.79 8.96
C HIS A 326 1.18 10.58 8.57
N ALA A 327 1.85 11.65 8.20
CA ALA A 327 3.27 11.59 7.87
C ALA A 327 4.16 11.10 9.02
N LEU A 328 3.80 11.41 10.26
CA LEU A 328 4.51 10.90 11.44
C LEU A 328 4.04 9.49 11.78
N SER A 329 2.74 9.28 11.89
CA SER A 329 2.14 8.01 12.34
C SER A 329 2.26 6.88 11.32
N PHE A 330 2.49 7.19 10.04
CA PHE A 330 2.68 6.22 8.96
C PHE A 330 4.09 6.31 8.36
N ALA A 331 4.45 7.40 7.68
CA ALA A 331 5.69 7.44 6.91
C ALA A 331 6.94 7.36 7.81
N LEU A 332 7.01 8.18 8.85
CA LEU A 332 8.14 8.16 9.78
C LEU A 332 8.21 6.82 10.53
N PHE A 333 7.06 6.32 11.00
CA PHE A 333 6.96 5.02 11.66
C PHE A 333 7.43 3.89 10.73
N HIS A 334 7.02 3.90 9.46
CA HIS A 334 7.41 2.90 8.47
C HIS A 334 8.91 2.92 8.17
N LEU A 335 9.52 4.11 8.05
CA LEU A 335 10.98 4.25 7.91
C LEU A 335 11.71 3.67 9.12
N GLY A 336 11.21 3.94 10.33
CA GLY A 336 11.74 3.36 11.55
C GLY A 336 11.63 1.83 11.57
N ALA A 337 10.48 1.29 11.16
CA ALA A 337 10.25 -0.14 11.10
C ALA A 337 11.20 -0.84 10.12
N LEU A 338 11.31 -0.32 8.90
CA LEU A 338 12.23 -0.85 7.90
C LEU A 338 13.69 -0.78 8.37
N GLY A 339 14.11 0.34 8.98
CA GLY A 339 15.45 0.52 9.53
C GLY A 339 15.78 -0.48 10.63
N MET A 340 14.89 -0.68 11.60
CA MET A 340 15.07 -1.64 12.69
C MET A 340 15.05 -3.09 12.21
N VAL A 341 14.13 -3.43 11.30
CA VAL A 341 14.07 -4.78 10.69
C VAL A 341 15.37 -5.08 9.94
N ALA A 342 15.85 -4.13 9.13
CA ALA A 342 17.11 -4.29 8.38
C ALA A 342 18.32 -4.44 9.30
N ALA A 343 18.34 -3.75 10.44
CA ALA A 343 19.41 -3.80 11.41
C ALA A 343 19.45 -5.09 12.24
N LEU A 344 18.30 -5.64 12.56
CA LEU A 344 18.17 -6.86 13.38
C LEU A 344 18.17 -8.15 12.57
N ALA A 345 17.90 -8.05 11.26
CA ALA A 345 17.87 -9.22 10.38
C ALA A 345 19.27 -9.78 10.14
N PRO A 346 19.51 -11.08 10.36
CA PRO A 346 20.76 -11.73 9.95
C PRO A 346 20.98 -11.53 8.44
N VAL A 347 22.21 -11.22 8.02
CA VAL A 347 22.56 -10.88 6.63
C VAL A 347 22.01 -11.93 5.64
N VAL A 348 22.21 -13.21 5.98
CA VAL A 348 21.78 -14.36 5.15
C VAL A 348 20.25 -14.52 5.09
N ARG A 349 19.50 -13.92 6.03
CA ARG A 349 18.05 -14.06 6.13
C ARG A 349 17.27 -12.77 5.90
N ARG A 350 17.89 -11.72 5.39
CA ARG A 350 17.22 -10.42 5.22
C ARG A 350 15.92 -10.49 4.41
N ALA A 351 15.94 -11.20 3.29
CA ALA A 351 14.74 -11.38 2.46
C ALA A 351 13.62 -12.15 3.20
N HIS A 352 13.98 -13.21 3.92
CA HIS A 352 13.03 -13.98 4.73
C HIS A 352 12.40 -13.11 5.83
N VAL A 353 13.21 -12.34 6.56
CA VAL A 353 12.75 -11.44 7.62
C VAL A 353 11.86 -10.32 7.05
N GLN A 354 12.20 -9.77 5.87
CA GLN A 354 11.35 -8.79 5.18
C GLN A 354 10.00 -9.39 4.78
N GLY A 355 9.99 -10.65 4.34
CA GLY A 355 8.77 -11.40 4.07
C GLY A 355 7.92 -11.59 5.32
N LEU A 356 8.53 -11.98 6.45
CA LEU A 356 7.86 -12.08 7.76
C LEU A 356 7.28 -10.74 8.22
N PHE A 357 8.02 -9.64 8.03
CA PHE A 357 7.55 -8.29 8.34
C PHE A 357 6.30 -7.93 7.53
N SER A 358 6.32 -8.16 6.22
CA SER A 358 5.18 -7.88 5.35
C SER A 358 3.97 -8.74 5.70
N ALA A 359 4.18 -10.04 5.95
CA ALA A 359 3.12 -10.96 6.34
C ALA A 359 2.51 -10.61 7.71
N ALA A 360 3.34 -10.33 8.72
CA ALA A 360 2.89 -9.95 10.05
C ALA A 360 2.05 -8.66 10.00
N ASN A 361 2.51 -7.63 9.27
CA ASN A 361 1.74 -6.40 9.11
C ASN A 361 0.40 -6.64 8.41
N ALA A 362 0.37 -7.43 7.33
CA ALA A 362 -0.86 -7.73 6.60
C ALA A 362 -1.87 -8.51 7.46
N LEU A 363 -1.40 -9.54 8.18
CA LEU A 363 -2.25 -10.35 9.04
C LEU A 363 -2.80 -9.56 10.23
N MET A 364 -1.96 -8.75 10.90
CA MET A 364 -2.40 -7.89 12.00
C MET A 364 -3.41 -6.84 11.49
N PHE A 365 -3.13 -6.23 10.33
CA PHE A 365 -4.04 -5.25 9.75
C PHE A 365 -5.39 -5.87 9.37
N ALA A 366 -5.41 -7.06 8.77
CA ALA A 366 -6.64 -7.78 8.47
C ALA A 366 -7.43 -8.10 9.74
N LEU A 367 -6.77 -8.62 10.77
CA LEU A 367 -7.40 -8.95 12.05
C LEU A 367 -8.04 -7.72 12.71
N VAL A 368 -7.29 -6.62 12.82
CA VAL A 368 -7.80 -5.39 13.43
C VAL A 368 -8.89 -4.74 12.58
N THR A 369 -8.86 -4.91 11.24
CA THR A 369 -9.94 -4.44 10.36
C THR A 369 -11.25 -5.21 10.59
N VAL A 370 -11.19 -6.53 10.83
CA VAL A 370 -12.38 -7.30 11.26
C VAL A 370 -12.93 -6.74 12.58
N LEU A 371 -12.06 -6.49 13.55
CA LEU A 371 -12.47 -5.96 14.86
C LEU A 371 -12.97 -4.51 14.79
N ALA A 372 -12.51 -3.74 13.81
CA ALA A 372 -12.95 -2.35 13.59
C ALA A 372 -14.45 -2.28 13.21
N GLY A 373 -14.98 -3.27 12.48
CA GLY A 373 -16.40 -3.30 12.08
C GLY A 373 -17.36 -3.22 13.28
N PRO A 374 -17.33 -4.18 14.22
CA PRO A 374 -18.14 -4.13 15.45
C PRO A 374 -17.92 -2.86 16.28
N LEU A 375 -16.68 -2.37 16.37
CA LEU A 375 -16.39 -1.11 17.08
C LEU A 375 -17.07 0.09 16.43
N VAL A 376 -17.02 0.19 15.11
CA VAL A 376 -17.70 1.26 14.36
C VAL A 376 -19.21 1.11 14.46
N GLN A 377 -19.74 -0.11 14.39
CA GLN A 377 -21.18 -0.38 14.55
C GLN A 377 -21.69 0.11 15.91
N ALA A 378 -20.92 -0.14 17.00
CA ALA A 378 -21.33 0.18 18.35
C ALA A 378 -21.03 1.64 18.75
N TRP A 379 -19.93 2.20 18.29
CA TRP A 379 -19.39 3.47 18.82
C TRP A 379 -19.30 4.58 17.77
N GLY A 380 -19.58 4.31 16.48
CA GLY A 380 -19.47 5.29 15.41
C GLY A 380 -18.06 5.89 15.37
N ILE A 381 -17.96 7.23 15.33
CA ILE A 381 -16.68 7.95 15.30
C ILE A 381 -15.79 7.66 16.51
N LYS A 382 -16.36 7.35 17.67
CA LYS A 382 -15.60 6.99 18.88
C LYS A 382 -14.85 5.67 18.76
N ALA A 383 -15.08 4.87 17.70
CA ALA A 383 -14.30 3.67 17.39
C ALA A 383 -12.80 3.95 17.24
N TYR A 384 -12.40 5.19 16.94
CA TYR A 384 -10.98 5.58 16.94
C TYR A 384 -10.32 5.38 18.31
N PHE A 385 -11.03 5.55 19.43
CA PHE A 385 -10.50 5.24 20.76
C PHE A 385 -10.16 3.76 20.92
N GLY A 386 -10.89 2.87 20.25
CA GLY A 386 -10.60 1.43 20.22
C GLY A 386 -9.28 1.09 19.50
N MET A 387 -8.69 2.01 18.75
CA MET A 387 -7.39 1.83 18.10
C MET A 387 -6.21 2.15 19.01
N ILE A 388 -6.43 2.89 20.09
CA ILE A 388 -5.39 3.29 21.06
C ILE A 388 -4.71 2.08 21.71
N PRO A 389 -5.44 1.07 22.24
CA PRO A 389 -4.81 -0.11 22.85
C PRO A 389 -3.83 -0.82 21.91
N PHE A 390 -4.15 -0.92 20.59
CA PHE A 390 -3.26 -1.54 19.61
C PHE A 390 -1.98 -0.73 19.43
N ALA A 391 -2.09 0.59 19.31
CA ALA A 391 -0.93 1.47 19.17
C ALA A 391 -0.04 1.44 20.43
N VAL A 392 -0.64 1.49 21.63
CA VAL A 392 0.09 1.44 22.90
C VAL A 392 0.76 0.09 23.12
N ALA A 393 0.03 -1.02 22.93
CA ALA A 393 0.59 -2.36 23.03
C ALA A 393 1.76 -2.57 22.06
N GLY A 394 1.60 -2.08 20.83
CA GLY A 394 2.66 -2.12 19.83
C GLY A 394 3.91 -1.34 20.25
N LEU A 395 3.76 -0.13 20.80
CA LEU A 395 4.87 0.67 21.35
C LEU A 395 5.58 -0.04 22.49
N LEU A 396 4.83 -0.64 23.41
CA LEU A 396 5.41 -1.42 24.52
C LEU A 396 6.25 -2.60 24.02
N LEU A 397 5.76 -3.34 23.02
CA LEU A 397 6.53 -4.44 22.41
C LEU A 397 7.81 -3.95 21.71
N ILE A 398 7.75 -2.79 21.03
CA ILE A 398 8.93 -2.17 20.38
C ILE A 398 9.96 -1.76 21.44
N MET A 399 9.53 -1.17 22.56
CA MET A 399 10.41 -0.84 23.69
C MET A 399 11.06 -2.10 24.29
N LEU A 400 10.28 -3.16 24.51
CA LEU A 400 10.80 -4.44 25.01
C LEU A 400 11.81 -5.07 24.04
N ALA A 401 11.56 -4.96 22.74
CA ALA A 401 12.49 -5.45 21.70
C ALA A 401 13.82 -4.66 21.70
N HIS A 402 13.77 -3.38 22.06
CA HIS A 402 14.97 -2.52 22.13
C HIS A 402 15.79 -2.79 23.40
N HIS A 403 15.15 -2.95 24.55
CA HIS A 403 15.83 -3.19 25.83
C HIS A 403 16.47 -4.57 25.98
N LYS A 404 16.00 -5.58 25.24
CA LYS A 404 16.61 -6.93 25.24
C LYS A 404 17.86 -6.98 24.35
N ARG A 405 18.80 -6.04 24.54
CA ARG A 405 20.13 -6.07 23.91
C ARG A 405 21.02 -7.13 24.51
#